data_b5635102af9b7827cba0afe1ee7cf162
#
_entry.id   b5635102af9b7827cba0afe1ee7cf162
#
_cell.length_a   1.000
_cell.length_b   1.000
_cell.length_c   1.000
_cell.angle_alpha   90.00
_cell.angle_beta   90.00
_cell.angle_gamma   90.00
#
_symmetry.space_group_name_H-M   'P 1'
#
loop_
_entity.id
_entity.type
_entity.pdbx_description
1 polymer ?
#
loop_
_entity_poly.entity_id
_entity_poly.type
_entity_poly.pdbx_seq_one_letter_code
_entity_poly.pdbx_strand_id
1 'polypeptide(L)'
;MSIQLSDEVINFMRRGGSLRMLAKMNPQDLALVYEYTVQLCQGGEYDSAKRLLNLLVRLDHWNFSYWLTLGLCYQQTADFHQAIYSFSRAGQIQVDDPRPSCFAAECYVACGNRDYAEKAFRTSLNWCHSHTEWTQVKQQVERGLAALLLEVRHV
;
A
#
# COMPACT_ATOMS: atom_id res chain seq x y z
N MET A 1 -27.50 1.40 6.61
CA MET A 1 -27.52 -0.05 6.34
C MET A 1 -26.57 -0.74 7.30
N SER A 2 -27.07 -1.59 8.17
CA SER A 2 -26.20 -2.46 8.96
C SER A 2 -25.66 -3.55 8.02
N ILE A 3 -24.35 -3.60 7.84
CA ILE A 3 -23.67 -4.67 7.12
C ILE A 3 -23.83 -5.93 7.98
N GLN A 4 -24.59 -6.88 7.48
CA GLN A 4 -24.77 -8.16 8.17
C GLN A 4 -23.52 -9.01 7.87
N LEU A 5 -22.62 -9.08 8.85
CA LEU A 5 -21.43 -9.92 8.78
C LEU A 5 -21.86 -11.39 8.83
N SER A 6 -21.27 -12.23 7.98
CA SER A 6 -21.47 -13.67 8.08
C SER A 6 -20.83 -14.23 9.35
N ASP A 7 -21.34 -15.37 9.84
CA ASP A 7 -20.78 -16.03 11.02
C ASP A 7 -19.29 -16.38 10.83
N GLU A 8 -18.88 -16.65 9.59
CA GLU A 8 -17.50 -16.94 9.22
C GLU A 8 -16.58 -15.73 9.40
N VAL A 9 -17.04 -14.53 9.01
CA VAL A 9 -16.28 -13.28 9.22
C VAL A 9 -16.19 -12.95 10.71
N ILE A 10 -17.26 -13.11 11.44
CA ILE A 10 -17.28 -12.88 12.90
C ILE A 10 -16.32 -13.83 13.62
N ASN A 11 -16.33 -15.11 13.27
CA ASN A 11 -15.41 -16.10 13.82
C ASN A 11 -13.95 -15.79 13.47
N PHE A 12 -13.71 -15.36 12.23
CA PHE A 12 -12.37 -14.95 11.78
C PHE A 12 -11.85 -13.80 12.65
N MET A 13 -12.65 -12.77 12.85
CA MET A 13 -12.27 -11.60 13.65
C MET A 13 -12.03 -11.96 15.12
N ARG A 14 -12.88 -12.80 15.70
CA ARG A 14 -12.77 -13.23 17.12
C ARG A 14 -11.53 -14.08 17.39
N ARG A 15 -11.13 -14.95 16.46
CA ARG A 15 -10.04 -15.90 16.63
C ARG A 15 -8.69 -15.41 16.12
N GLY A 16 -8.59 -14.13 15.71
CA GLY A 16 -7.37 -13.55 15.18
C GLY A 16 -7.01 -13.97 13.76
N GLY A 17 -7.91 -14.68 13.10
CA GLY A 17 -7.79 -15.06 11.70
C GLY A 17 -6.72 -16.10 11.37
N SER A 18 -6.96 -16.87 10.33
CA SER A 18 -5.96 -17.74 9.73
C SER A 18 -6.16 -17.81 8.22
N LEU A 19 -5.12 -18.17 7.49
CA LEU A 19 -5.19 -18.38 6.04
C LEU A 19 -6.24 -19.43 5.66
N ARG A 20 -6.37 -20.49 6.46
CA ARG A 20 -7.36 -21.53 6.24
C ARG A 20 -8.80 -21.00 6.35
N MET A 21 -9.05 -20.08 7.29
CA MET A 21 -10.37 -19.46 7.46
C MET A 21 -10.68 -18.55 6.27
N LEU A 22 -9.72 -17.73 5.82
CA LEU A 22 -9.87 -16.88 4.63
C LEU A 22 -10.14 -17.70 3.36
N ALA A 23 -9.47 -18.83 3.20
CA ALA A 23 -9.62 -19.70 2.01
C ALA A 23 -11.04 -20.29 1.88
N LYS A 24 -11.82 -20.33 2.96
CA LYS A 24 -13.21 -20.81 2.97
C LYS A 24 -14.23 -19.70 2.72
N MET A 25 -13.82 -18.44 2.72
CA MET A 25 -14.70 -17.30 2.55
C MET A 25 -15.05 -17.09 1.08
N ASN A 26 -16.28 -16.66 0.82
CA ASN A 26 -16.68 -16.18 -0.50
C ASN A 26 -16.07 -14.78 -0.79
N PRO A 27 -16.10 -14.32 -2.06
CA PRO A 27 -15.54 -13.00 -2.41
C PRO A 27 -16.15 -11.82 -1.65
N GLN A 28 -17.43 -11.89 -1.27
CA GLN A 28 -18.11 -10.85 -0.51
C GLN A 28 -17.57 -10.77 0.92
N ASP A 29 -17.35 -11.92 1.57
CA ASP A 29 -16.76 -11.99 2.90
C ASP A 29 -15.32 -11.48 2.91
N LEU A 30 -14.55 -11.83 1.89
CA LEU A 30 -13.18 -11.32 1.72
C LEU A 30 -13.15 -9.80 1.54
N ALA A 31 -14.10 -9.24 0.79
CA ALA A 31 -14.24 -7.80 0.65
C ALA A 31 -14.54 -7.12 1.99
N LEU A 32 -15.36 -7.71 2.83
CA LEU A 32 -15.64 -7.21 4.17
C LEU A 32 -14.42 -7.27 5.10
N VAL A 33 -13.65 -8.34 5.04
CA VAL A 33 -12.38 -8.45 5.79
C VAL A 33 -11.40 -7.36 5.34
N TYR A 34 -11.29 -7.13 4.05
CA TYR A 34 -10.43 -6.06 3.52
C TYR A 34 -10.93 -4.67 3.94
N GLU A 35 -12.23 -4.40 3.85
CA GLU A 35 -12.82 -3.13 4.30
C GLU A 35 -12.54 -2.88 5.79
N TYR A 36 -12.73 -3.90 6.62
CA TYR A 36 -12.38 -3.82 8.04
C TYR A 36 -10.88 -3.51 8.24
N THR A 37 -10.02 -4.13 7.44
CA THR A 37 -8.58 -3.89 7.48
C THR A 37 -8.24 -2.44 7.13
N VAL A 38 -8.90 -1.87 6.13
CA VAL A 38 -8.75 -0.44 5.77
C VAL A 38 -9.20 0.46 6.93
N GLN A 39 -10.28 0.12 7.63
CA GLN A 39 -10.72 0.85 8.81
C GLN A 39 -9.69 0.80 9.95
N LEU A 40 -9.05 -0.34 10.16
CA LEU A 40 -7.93 -0.45 11.11
C LEU A 40 -6.77 0.49 10.75
N CYS A 41 -6.42 0.57 9.47
CA CYS A 41 -5.40 1.52 8.98
C CYS A 41 -5.80 2.97 9.27
N GLN A 42 -7.04 3.34 9.00
CA GLN A 42 -7.57 4.67 9.25
C GLN A 42 -7.59 5.02 10.74
N GLY A 43 -7.82 4.03 11.60
CA GLY A 43 -7.76 4.16 13.06
C GLY A 43 -6.36 4.12 13.66
N GLY A 44 -5.31 3.96 12.84
CA GLY A 44 -3.93 3.87 13.31
C GLY A 44 -3.51 2.51 13.85
N GLU A 45 -4.35 1.49 13.71
CA GLU A 45 -4.10 0.13 14.18
C GLU A 45 -3.31 -0.68 13.14
N TYR A 46 -2.14 -0.18 12.80
CA TYR A 46 -1.32 -0.70 11.71
C TYR A 46 -0.81 -2.13 11.93
N ASP A 47 -0.51 -2.51 13.18
CA ASP A 47 -0.02 -3.87 13.46
C ASP A 47 -1.09 -4.93 13.24
N SER A 48 -2.33 -4.64 13.64
CA SER A 48 -3.48 -5.51 13.37
C SER A 48 -3.78 -5.57 11.87
N ALA A 49 -3.73 -4.42 11.19
CA ALA A 49 -3.93 -4.34 9.75
C ALA A 49 -2.86 -5.14 8.98
N LYS A 50 -1.60 -5.01 9.34
CA LYS A 50 -0.49 -5.76 8.71
C LYS A 50 -0.69 -7.28 8.84
N ARG A 51 -1.13 -7.76 10.00
CA ARG A 51 -1.40 -9.19 10.18
C ARG A 51 -2.46 -9.70 9.23
N LEU A 52 -3.58 -8.98 9.10
CA LEU A 52 -4.66 -9.35 8.18
C LEU A 52 -4.22 -9.25 6.72
N LEU A 53 -3.52 -8.18 6.34
CA LEU A 53 -3.03 -7.98 4.98
C LEU A 53 -2.00 -9.04 4.58
N ASN A 54 -1.12 -9.45 5.48
CA ASN A 54 -0.18 -10.54 5.22
C ASN A 54 -0.90 -11.87 4.93
N LEU A 55 -2.03 -12.13 5.56
CA LEU A 55 -2.88 -13.27 5.23
C LEU A 55 -3.56 -13.09 3.87
N LEU A 56 -4.11 -11.91 3.62
CA LEU A 56 -4.81 -11.60 2.36
C LEU A 56 -3.89 -11.69 1.14
N VAL A 57 -2.66 -11.17 1.20
CA VAL A 57 -1.70 -11.27 0.09
C VAL A 57 -1.21 -12.70 -0.15
N ARG A 58 -1.21 -13.56 0.88
CA ARG A 58 -0.91 -14.99 0.73
C ARG A 58 -2.05 -15.74 0.07
N LEU A 59 -3.29 -15.31 0.33
CA LEU A 59 -4.47 -15.89 -0.31
C LEU A 59 -4.58 -15.47 -1.77
N ASP A 60 -4.38 -14.18 -2.06
CA ASP A 60 -4.44 -13.61 -3.40
C ASP A 60 -3.26 -12.64 -3.61
N HIS A 61 -2.15 -13.19 -4.09
CA HIS A 61 -0.93 -12.43 -4.33
C HIS A 61 -0.96 -11.56 -5.60
N TRP A 62 -2.03 -11.62 -6.36
CA TRP A 62 -2.26 -10.75 -7.53
C TRP A 62 -3.23 -9.60 -7.26
N ASN A 63 -3.60 -9.39 -6.00
CA ASN A 63 -4.49 -8.29 -5.63
C ASN A 63 -3.68 -7.02 -5.38
N PHE A 64 -3.79 -6.07 -6.28
CA PHE A 64 -3.11 -4.77 -6.20
C PHE A 64 -3.42 -4.02 -4.90
N SER A 65 -4.70 -3.94 -4.53
CA SER A 65 -5.15 -3.18 -3.35
C SER A 65 -4.57 -3.74 -2.04
N TYR A 66 -4.43 -5.06 -1.93
CA TYR A 66 -3.82 -5.69 -0.75
C TYR A 66 -2.36 -5.27 -0.58
N TRP A 67 -1.58 -5.33 -1.66
CA TRP A 67 -0.17 -4.94 -1.63
C TRP A 67 0.02 -3.46 -1.39
N LEU A 68 -0.79 -2.61 -2.04
CA LEU A 68 -0.71 -1.16 -1.84
C LEU A 68 -1.00 -0.77 -0.39
N THR A 69 -2.08 -1.31 0.18
CA THR A 69 -2.47 -1.03 1.56
C THR A 69 -1.45 -1.59 2.57
N LEU A 70 -0.90 -2.78 2.30
CA LEU A 70 0.17 -3.35 3.13
C LEU A 70 1.42 -2.45 3.13
N GLY A 71 1.82 -1.97 1.96
CA GLY A 71 2.93 -1.02 1.83
C GLY A 71 2.70 0.25 2.63
N LEU A 72 1.50 0.82 2.57
CA LEU A 72 1.14 2.00 3.35
C LEU A 72 1.21 1.75 4.87
N CYS A 73 0.78 0.58 5.34
CA CYS A 73 0.88 0.20 6.74
C CYS A 73 2.33 0.08 7.20
N TYR A 74 3.19 -0.54 6.40
CA TYR A 74 4.62 -0.62 6.70
C TYR A 74 5.30 0.76 6.67
N GLN A 75 4.92 1.63 5.74
CA GLN A 75 5.41 3.01 5.67
C GLN A 75 5.05 3.78 6.95
N GLN A 76 3.82 3.68 7.42
CA GLN A 76 3.34 4.34 8.63
C GLN A 76 4.03 3.83 9.91
N THR A 77 4.49 2.61 9.91
CA THR A 77 5.25 2.02 11.03
C THR A 77 6.77 2.11 10.85
N ALA A 78 7.22 2.90 9.88
CA ALA A 78 8.64 3.13 9.55
C ALA A 78 9.43 1.86 9.18
N ASP A 79 8.74 0.81 8.77
CA ASP A 79 9.37 -0.39 8.18
C ASP A 79 9.49 -0.21 6.66
N PHE A 80 10.40 0.68 6.27
CA PHE A 80 10.51 1.14 4.90
C PHE A 80 10.94 0.06 3.91
N HIS A 81 11.74 -0.91 4.34
CA HIS A 81 12.15 -2.02 3.46
C HIS A 81 10.96 -2.91 3.08
N GLN A 82 10.12 -3.25 4.04
CA GLN A 82 8.89 -4.00 3.77
C GLN A 82 7.88 -3.19 2.97
N ALA A 83 7.80 -1.88 3.22
CA ALA A 83 6.96 -0.98 2.44
C ALA A 83 7.39 -0.96 0.97
N ILE A 84 8.68 -0.77 0.68
CA ILE A 84 9.24 -0.78 -0.68
C ILE A 84 8.94 -2.12 -1.37
N TYR A 85 9.14 -3.23 -0.70
CA TYR A 85 8.81 -4.55 -1.25
C TYR A 85 7.32 -4.65 -1.64
N SER A 86 6.43 -4.22 -0.74
CA SER A 86 4.98 -4.27 -0.98
C SER A 86 4.58 -3.37 -2.16
N PHE A 87 5.12 -2.15 -2.24
CA PHE A 87 4.88 -1.25 -3.36
C PHE A 87 5.45 -1.78 -4.68
N SER A 88 6.59 -2.45 -4.64
CA SER A 88 7.15 -3.12 -5.82
C SER A 88 6.22 -4.21 -6.34
N ARG A 89 5.63 -5.00 -5.45
CA ARG A 89 4.63 -6.00 -5.82
C ARG A 89 3.38 -5.36 -6.44
N ALA A 90 2.87 -4.30 -5.83
CA ALA A 90 1.73 -3.55 -6.37
C ALA A 90 2.03 -2.99 -7.77
N GLY A 91 3.20 -2.39 -7.96
CA GLY A 91 3.62 -1.84 -9.26
C GLY A 91 3.81 -2.88 -10.36
N GLN A 92 4.14 -4.13 -10.01
CA GLN A 92 4.18 -5.25 -10.97
C GLN A 92 2.79 -5.70 -11.40
N ILE A 93 1.78 -5.52 -10.55
CA ILE A 93 0.39 -5.93 -10.84
C ILE A 93 -0.30 -4.87 -11.69
N GLN A 94 -0.17 -3.59 -11.35
CA GLN A 94 -0.68 -2.46 -12.14
C GLN A 94 0.48 -1.54 -12.51
N VAL A 95 1.04 -1.76 -13.67
CA VAL A 95 2.28 -1.11 -14.13
C VAL A 95 2.10 0.39 -14.37
N ASP A 96 0.92 0.79 -14.83
CA ASP A 96 0.56 2.17 -15.19
C ASP A 96 -0.01 3.01 -14.03
N ASP A 97 -0.12 2.44 -12.85
CA ASP A 97 -0.53 3.18 -11.65
C ASP A 97 0.68 3.90 -11.03
N PRO A 98 0.64 5.24 -10.89
CA PRO A 98 1.78 6.00 -10.36
C PRO A 98 1.96 5.89 -8.85
N ARG A 99 0.95 5.42 -8.11
CA ARG A 99 0.97 5.41 -6.64
C ARG A 99 2.07 4.53 -6.04
N PRO A 100 2.27 3.29 -6.49
CA PRO A 100 3.33 2.46 -5.92
C PRO A 100 4.72 3.08 -6.03
N SER A 101 5.06 3.64 -7.19
CA SER A 101 6.35 4.30 -7.40
C SER A 101 6.50 5.56 -6.57
N CYS A 102 5.43 6.35 -6.42
CA CYS A 102 5.43 7.55 -5.58
C CYS A 102 5.71 7.20 -4.12
N PHE A 103 4.98 6.24 -3.57
CA PHE A 103 5.13 5.85 -2.17
C PHE A 103 6.46 5.13 -1.90
N ALA A 104 6.94 4.33 -2.84
CA ALA A 104 8.27 3.73 -2.76
C ALA A 104 9.36 4.80 -2.74
N ALA A 105 9.23 5.84 -3.55
CA ALA A 105 10.17 6.97 -3.57
C ALA A 105 10.26 7.65 -2.20
N GLU A 106 9.14 7.90 -1.56
CA GLU A 106 9.09 8.47 -0.20
C GLU A 106 9.81 7.57 0.82
N CYS A 107 9.65 6.26 0.71
CA CYS A 107 10.36 5.30 1.54
C CYS A 107 11.86 5.31 1.27
N TYR A 108 12.28 5.43 0.01
CA TYR A 108 13.70 5.57 -0.34
C TYR A 108 14.30 6.86 0.23
N VAL A 109 13.57 7.97 0.20
CA VAL A 109 13.99 9.22 0.87
C VAL A 109 14.20 8.98 2.36
N ALA A 110 13.27 8.34 3.03
CA ALA A 110 13.35 8.03 4.46
C ALA A 110 14.53 7.13 4.81
N CYS A 111 14.94 6.23 3.89
CA CYS A 111 16.12 5.38 4.02
C CYS A 111 17.44 6.07 3.64
N GLY A 112 17.41 7.31 3.16
CA GLY A 112 18.59 8.02 2.67
C GLY A 112 19.09 7.57 1.30
N ASN A 113 18.31 6.76 0.57
CA ASN A 113 18.68 6.27 -0.76
C ASN A 113 18.13 7.20 -1.85
N ARG A 114 18.86 8.28 -2.09
CA ARG A 114 18.44 9.38 -2.98
C ARG A 114 18.35 8.96 -4.45
N ASP A 115 19.27 8.14 -4.92
CA ASP A 115 19.31 7.70 -6.32
C ASP A 115 18.08 6.89 -6.69
N TYR A 116 17.70 5.94 -5.83
CA TYR A 116 16.48 5.17 -6.04
C TYR A 116 15.22 6.00 -5.83
N ALA A 117 15.22 6.93 -4.88
CA ALA A 117 14.11 7.86 -4.68
C ALA A 117 13.85 8.69 -5.94
N GLU A 118 14.88 9.27 -6.53
CA GLU A 118 14.76 10.06 -7.77
C GLU A 118 14.20 9.22 -8.91
N LYS A 119 14.75 8.02 -9.13
CA LYS A 119 14.27 7.10 -10.17
C LYS A 119 12.80 6.74 -9.98
N ALA A 120 12.40 6.44 -8.76
CA ALA A 120 11.03 6.07 -8.43
C ALA A 120 10.06 7.26 -8.63
N PHE A 121 10.43 8.46 -8.22
CA PHE A 121 9.63 9.66 -8.49
C PHE A 121 9.49 9.94 -9.99
N ARG A 122 10.57 9.82 -10.76
CA ARG A 122 10.53 10.01 -12.22
C ARG A 122 9.64 8.97 -12.90
N THR A 123 9.69 7.72 -12.46
CA THR A 123 8.82 6.66 -12.96
C THR A 123 7.36 6.99 -12.68
N SER A 124 7.04 7.41 -11.45
CA SER A 124 5.69 7.82 -11.08
C SER A 124 5.21 9.00 -11.92
N LEU A 125 6.07 10.01 -12.13
CA LEU A 125 5.72 11.18 -12.93
C LEU A 125 5.36 10.82 -14.38
N ASN A 126 6.08 9.87 -14.98
CA ASN A 126 5.80 9.39 -16.33
C ASN A 126 4.39 8.80 -16.45
N TRP A 127 3.94 8.07 -15.44
CA TRP A 127 2.57 7.52 -15.43
C TRP A 127 1.50 8.58 -15.15
N CYS A 128 1.85 9.64 -14.40
CA CYS A 128 0.93 10.74 -14.14
C CYS A 128 0.57 11.55 -15.39
N HIS A 129 1.46 11.63 -16.37
CA HIS A 129 1.22 12.41 -17.59
C HIS A 129 0.13 11.85 -18.48
N SER A 130 -0.19 10.57 -18.36
CA SER A 130 -1.14 9.89 -19.22
C SER A 130 -2.61 10.15 -18.85
N HIS A 131 -2.90 10.57 -17.61
CA HIS A 131 -4.26 10.68 -17.10
C HIS A 131 -4.44 11.84 -16.12
N THR A 132 -5.52 12.60 -16.29
CA THR A 132 -5.88 13.75 -15.43
C THR A 132 -6.31 13.34 -14.01
N GLU A 133 -6.70 12.09 -13.81
CA GLU A 133 -7.08 11.55 -12.49
C GLU A 133 -5.92 11.55 -11.48
N TRP A 134 -4.67 11.58 -11.95
CA TRP A 134 -3.47 11.54 -11.12
C TRP A 134 -2.91 12.90 -10.71
N THR A 135 -3.71 13.97 -10.80
CA THR A 135 -3.24 15.34 -10.49
C THR A 135 -2.66 15.48 -9.09
N GLN A 136 -3.27 14.86 -8.08
CA GLN A 136 -2.77 14.90 -6.70
C GLN A 136 -1.45 14.15 -6.55
N VAL A 137 -1.35 12.97 -7.14
CA VAL A 137 -0.12 12.16 -7.13
C VAL A 137 1.00 12.91 -7.85
N LYS A 138 0.70 13.51 -8.99
CA LYS A 138 1.65 14.33 -9.74
C LYS A 138 2.22 15.47 -8.90
N GLN A 139 1.37 16.22 -8.19
CA GLN A 139 1.81 17.29 -7.30
C GLN A 139 2.70 16.77 -6.16
N GLN A 140 2.36 15.63 -5.60
CA GLN A 140 3.15 14.97 -4.55
C GLN A 140 4.54 14.57 -5.06
N VAL A 141 4.61 13.98 -6.25
CA VAL A 141 5.86 13.60 -6.91
C VAL A 141 6.72 14.82 -7.22
N GLU A 142 6.14 15.87 -7.79
CA GLU A 142 6.86 17.10 -8.13
C GLU A 142 7.46 17.77 -6.89
N ARG A 143 6.74 17.79 -5.77
CA ARG A 143 7.27 18.27 -4.49
C ARG A 143 8.42 17.41 -3.98
N GLY A 144 8.28 16.09 -4.05
CA GLY A 144 9.34 15.15 -3.64
C GLY A 144 10.61 15.32 -4.45
N LEU A 145 10.50 15.42 -5.78
CA LEU A 145 11.64 15.68 -6.68
C LEU A 145 12.29 17.04 -6.39
N ALA A 146 11.49 18.09 -6.24
CA ALA A 146 12.02 19.41 -5.95
C ALA A 146 12.81 19.43 -4.62
N ALA A 147 12.32 18.77 -3.59
CA ALA A 147 13.01 18.66 -2.31
C ALA A 147 14.36 17.92 -2.45
N LEU A 148 14.38 16.80 -3.17
CA LEU A 148 15.63 16.04 -3.44
C LEU A 148 16.67 16.88 -4.18
N LEU A 149 16.26 17.64 -5.20
CA LEU A 149 17.15 18.44 -6.04
C LEU A 149 17.67 19.68 -5.29
N LEU A 150 16.90 20.27 -4.38
CA LEU A 150 17.33 21.39 -3.55
C LEU A 150 18.43 21.01 -2.57
N GLU A 151 18.34 19.83 -1.95
CA GLU A 151 19.38 19.34 -1.04
C GLU A 151 20.73 19.11 -1.72
N VAL A 152 20.75 18.77 -3.02
CA VAL A 152 22.01 18.61 -3.79
C VAL A 152 22.72 19.94 -3.98
N ARG A 153 22.00 21.06 -4.04
CA ARG A 153 22.59 22.39 -4.27
C ARG A 153 23.26 23.00 -3.03
N HIS A 154 23.03 22.43 -1.86
CA HIS A 154 23.58 22.92 -0.60
C HIS A 154 24.77 22.09 -0.07
N VAL A 155 25.26 21.15 -0.85
CA VAL A 155 26.49 20.39 -0.63
C VAL A 155 27.52 20.80 -1.67
#